data_34481120fef953b9ae542bf2ddded095
#
_entry.id   34481120fef953b9ae542bf2ddded095
#
_cell.length_a   1.000
_cell.length_b   1.000
_cell.length_c   1.000
_cell.angle_alpha   90.00
_cell.angle_beta   90.00
_cell.angle_gamma   90.00
#
_symmetry.space_group_name_H-M   'P 1'
#
loop_
_entity.id
_entity.type
_entity.pdbx_description
1 polymer ?
#
loop_
_entity_poly.entity_id
_entity_poly.type
_entity_poly.pdbx_seq_one_letter_code
_entity_poly.pdbx_strand_id
1 'polypeptide(L)'
;MHWPLILLGWMLIVGVSPVYALFCGSAIISEGDYKHEVLRKCGEPVAVEEQVVYETIYVDPYSHPHHRRPLRKDFPHSLHGVPVGPRILTVPVHIEIWTYNFGPHRLMYRLHMVEGVLRDIRTLGYGY
;
A
#
# COMPACT_ATOMS: atom_id res chain seq x y z
N MET A 1 39.20 21.89 41.10
CA MET A 1 38.75 20.63 40.45
C MET A 1 37.43 20.91 39.76
N HIS A 2 37.47 21.19 38.45
CA HIS A 2 36.27 21.41 37.65
C HIS A 2 35.97 20.15 36.85
N TRP A 3 34.88 19.49 37.15
CA TRP A 3 34.38 18.35 36.43
C TRP A 3 33.48 18.87 35.29
N PRO A 4 33.81 18.65 34.03
CA PRO A 4 32.89 19.00 32.95
C PRO A 4 31.76 17.98 32.89
N LEU A 5 30.54 18.44 33.05
CA LEU A 5 29.33 17.70 32.78
C LEU A 5 29.24 17.46 31.27
N ILE A 6 29.55 16.24 30.84
CA ILE A 6 29.30 15.77 29.46
C ILE A 6 27.81 15.51 29.33
N LEU A 7 27.07 16.46 28.80
CA LEU A 7 25.70 16.28 28.35
C LEU A 7 25.74 15.42 27.09
N LEU A 8 25.51 14.11 27.23
CA LEU A 8 25.24 13.21 26.15
C LEU A 8 23.86 13.54 25.56
N GLY A 9 23.88 14.42 24.55
CA GLY A 9 22.71 14.68 23.73
C GLY A 9 22.35 13.41 22.94
N TRP A 10 21.30 12.71 23.34
CA TRP A 10 20.66 11.67 22.55
C TRP A 10 20.00 12.32 21.33
N MET A 11 20.69 12.28 20.22
CA MET A 11 20.15 12.67 18.92
C MET A 11 19.18 11.57 18.48
N LEU A 12 17.90 11.79 18.69
CA LEU A 12 16.83 10.96 18.13
C LEU A 12 16.89 11.07 16.60
N ILE A 13 17.48 10.07 15.98
CA ILE A 13 17.42 9.88 14.51
C ILE A 13 16.00 9.45 14.20
N VAL A 14 15.15 10.41 13.89
CA VAL A 14 13.84 10.14 13.31
C VAL A 14 14.09 9.63 11.90
N GLY A 15 13.91 8.34 11.69
CA GLY A 15 14.03 7.71 10.38
C GLY A 15 12.95 8.28 9.45
N VAL A 16 13.35 9.16 8.55
CA VAL A 16 12.48 9.67 7.48
C VAL A 16 12.40 8.59 6.41
N SER A 17 11.26 7.92 6.29
CA SER A 17 11.01 7.04 5.16
C SER A 17 10.90 7.88 3.89
N PRO A 18 11.60 7.53 2.81
CA PRO A 18 11.48 8.25 1.55
C PRO A 18 10.06 8.08 1.00
N VAL A 19 9.32 9.16 0.95
CA VAL A 19 8.03 9.21 0.25
C VAL A 19 8.32 9.49 -1.21
N TYR A 20 8.06 8.51 -2.06
CA TYR A 20 8.19 8.70 -3.50
C TYR A 20 6.96 9.46 -4.02
N ALA A 21 7.20 10.59 -4.66
CA ALA A 21 6.19 11.41 -5.29
C ALA A 21 6.57 11.70 -6.74
N LEU A 22 5.59 11.67 -7.63
CA LEU A 22 5.76 11.97 -9.04
C LEU A 22 5.00 13.25 -9.42
N PHE A 23 5.67 14.14 -10.13
CA PHE A 23 5.06 15.34 -10.68
C PHE A 23 4.51 15.06 -12.09
N CYS A 24 3.20 15.20 -12.24
CA CYS A 24 2.50 15.16 -13.51
C CYS A 24 2.09 16.59 -13.89
N GLY A 25 2.96 17.32 -14.56
CA GLY A 25 2.76 18.75 -14.81
C GLY A 25 2.75 19.55 -13.50
N SER A 26 1.61 20.14 -13.14
CA SER A 26 1.41 20.89 -11.90
C SER A 26 0.85 20.05 -10.75
N ALA A 27 0.43 18.81 -11.02
CA ALA A 27 -0.15 17.92 -10.02
C ALA A 27 0.89 16.93 -9.48
N ILE A 28 0.71 16.51 -8.26
CA ILE A 28 1.57 15.54 -7.58
C ILE A 28 0.75 14.30 -7.29
N ILE A 29 1.34 13.15 -7.56
CA ILE A 29 0.84 11.84 -7.11
C ILE A 29 1.84 11.21 -6.17
N SER A 30 1.34 10.42 -5.23
CA SER A 30 2.13 9.71 -4.23
C SER A 30 1.54 8.34 -3.94
N GLU A 31 2.32 7.51 -3.28
CA GLU A 31 1.83 6.23 -2.78
C GLU A 31 0.59 6.44 -1.90
N GLY A 32 -0.42 5.60 -2.11
CA GLY A 32 -1.72 5.71 -1.47
C GLY A 32 -2.81 6.39 -2.32
N ASP A 33 -2.44 7.10 -3.40
CA ASP A 33 -3.43 7.69 -4.31
C ASP A 33 -4.23 6.60 -5.05
N TYR A 34 -5.52 6.85 -5.26
CA TYR A 34 -6.37 5.94 -6.02
C TYR A 34 -6.14 6.09 -7.53
N LYS A 35 -6.35 5.03 -8.29
CA LYS A 35 -6.13 5.03 -9.74
C LYS A 35 -6.89 6.12 -10.49
N HIS A 36 -8.11 6.45 -10.07
CA HIS A 36 -8.89 7.53 -10.69
C HIS A 36 -8.27 8.91 -10.45
N GLU A 37 -7.61 9.11 -9.30
CA GLU A 37 -6.89 10.36 -9.02
C GLU A 37 -5.62 10.47 -9.84
N VAL A 38 -4.91 9.35 -10.02
CA VAL A 38 -3.72 9.27 -10.89
C VAL A 38 -4.10 9.61 -12.32
N LEU A 39 -5.18 9.02 -12.86
CA LEU A 39 -5.70 9.34 -14.19
C LEU A 39 -6.08 10.81 -14.33
N ARG A 40 -6.76 11.36 -13.36
CA ARG A 40 -7.17 12.77 -13.36
C ARG A 40 -5.97 13.72 -13.34
N LYS A 41 -4.93 13.38 -12.59
CA LYS A 41 -3.74 14.22 -12.40
C LYS A 41 -2.71 14.06 -13.54
N CYS A 42 -2.50 12.82 -14.01
CA CYS A 42 -1.44 12.47 -14.96
C CYS A 42 -1.95 12.14 -16.35
N GLY A 43 -3.25 11.97 -16.54
CA GLY A 43 -3.84 11.51 -17.79
C GLY A 43 -3.66 10.00 -18.01
N GLU A 44 -3.89 9.55 -19.25
CA GLU A 44 -3.78 8.14 -19.60
C GLU A 44 -2.31 7.68 -19.68
N PRO A 45 -1.98 6.51 -19.13
CA PRO A 45 -0.66 5.91 -19.32
C PRO A 45 -0.44 5.45 -20.75
N VAL A 46 0.81 5.37 -21.19
CA VAL A 46 1.14 4.86 -22.54
C VAL A 46 1.04 3.33 -22.65
N ALA A 47 1.10 2.64 -21.52
CA ALA A 47 0.92 1.19 -21.44
C ALA A 47 0.34 0.81 -20.07
N VAL A 48 -0.51 -0.21 -20.09
CA VAL A 48 -1.08 -0.85 -18.90
C VAL A 48 -0.87 -2.35 -19.03
N GLU A 49 -0.25 -2.95 -18.04
CA GLU A 49 -0.09 -4.39 -17.90
C GLU A 49 -0.90 -4.84 -16.69
N GLU A 50 -1.75 -5.85 -16.85
CA GLU A 50 -2.57 -6.41 -15.77
C GLU A 50 -2.07 -7.81 -15.40
N GLN A 51 -2.00 -8.08 -14.11
CA GLN A 51 -1.68 -9.39 -13.59
C GLN A 51 -2.48 -9.68 -12.32
N VAL A 52 -2.74 -10.97 -12.11
CA VAL A 52 -3.38 -11.45 -10.89
C VAL A 52 -2.37 -12.31 -10.13
N VAL A 53 -2.10 -11.93 -8.91
CA VAL A 53 -1.24 -12.67 -7.98
C VAL A 53 -2.11 -13.27 -6.89
N TYR A 54 -1.80 -14.49 -6.49
CA TYR A 54 -2.54 -15.15 -5.41
C TYR A 54 -1.76 -15.03 -4.11
N GLU A 55 -2.37 -14.36 -3.14
CA GLU A 55 -1.78 -14.21 -1.80
C GLU A 55 -2.46 -15.15 -0.81
N THR A 56 -1.66 -15.70 0.07
CA THR A 56 -2.14 -16.55 1.15
C THR A 56 -2.29 -15.72 2.42
N ILE A 57 -3.52 -15.59 2.90
CA ILE A 57 -3.84 -14.87 4.13
C ILE A 57 -4.26 -15.84 5.24
N TYR A 58 -3.83 -15.51 6.45
CA TYR A 58 -4.25 -16.21 7.66
C TYR A 58 -5.41 -15.45 8.30
N VAL A 59 -6.56 -16.09 8.37
CA VAL A 59 -7.76 -15.50 8.98
C VAL A 59 -7.99 -16.16 10.33
N ASP A 60 -7.78 -15.39 11.40
CA ASP A 60 -8.16 -15.77 12.74
C ASP A 60 -9.53 -15.15 13.07
N PRO A 61 -10.58 -15.97 13.21
CA PRO A 61 -11.92 -15.47 13.51
C PRO A 61 -12.02 -14.79 14.88
N TYR A 62 -11.01 -14.96 15.74
CA TYR A 62 -10.98 -14.38 17.09
C TYR A 62 -10.14 -13.11 17.20
N SER A 63 -9.47 -12.67 16.12
CA SER A 63 -8.54 -11.54 16.12
C SER A 63 -9.18 -10.16 15.96
N HIS A 64 -10.49 -10.00 16.21
CA HIS A 64 -11.12 -8.67 16.23
C HIS A 64 -10.85 -7.95 17.55
N PRO A 65 -9.92 -7.01 17.62
CA PRO A 65 -9.48 -6.42 18.88
C PRO A 65 -10.51 -5.48 19.55
N HIS A 66 -11.62 -5.14 18.91
CA HIS A 66 -12.44 -4.02 19.39
C HIS A 66 -13.96 -4.22 19.49
N HIS A 67 -14.48 -5.42 19.32
CA HIS A 67 -15.90 -5.65 19.56
C HIS A 67 -16.12 -6.80 20.53
N ARG A 68 -15.76 -6.58 21.82
CA ARG A 68 -16.39 -7.30 22.91
C ARG A 68 -17.86 -6.85 23.01
N ARG A 69 -18.67 -7.20 22.02
CA ARG A 69 -20.10 -7.30 22.27
C ARG A 69 -20.27 -8.55 23.14
N PRO A 70 -20.87 -8.42 24.33
CA PRO A 70 -21.21 -9.60 25.10
C PRO A 70 -22.10 -10.46 24.19
N LEU A 71 -21.67 -11.70 23.98
CA LEU A 71 -22.46 -12.72 23.28
C LEU A 71 -23.83 -12.78 23.94
N ARG A 72 -24.83 -12.31 23.22
CA ARG A 72 -26.21 -12.46 23.62
C ARG A 72 -26.44 -13.98 23.77
N LYS A 73 -26.89 -14.42 24.96
CA LYS A 73 -27.09 -15.82 25.30
C LYS A 73 -28.18 -16.55 24.47
N ASP A 74 -28.74 -15.89 23.48
CA ASP A 74 -29.90 -16.33 22.73
C ASP A 74 -29.56 -16.80 21.29
N PHE A 75 -28.30 -17.06 20.99
CA PHE A 75 -27.97 -17.75 19.74
C PHE A 75 -28.25 -19.25 19.91
N PRO A 76 -29.13 -19.83 19.08
CA PRO A 76 -29.32 -21.27 19.09
C PRO A 76 -27.99 -21.96 18.77
N HIS A 77 -27.56 -22.84 19.67
CA HIS A 77 -26.31 -23.61 19.58
C HIS A 77 -26.29 -24.63 18.42
N SER A 78 -26.85 -24.32 17.28
CA SER A 78 -27.07 -25.28 16.21
C SER A 78 -26.54 -24.78 14.85
N LEU A 79 -25.29 -24.37 14.81
CA LEU A 79 -24.49 -24.45 13.57
C LEU A 79 -23.54 -25.65 13.69
N HIS A 80 -24.14 -26.83 13.76
CA HIS A 80 -23.43 -28.09 13.65
C HIS A 80 -22.83 -28.16 12.24
N GLY A 81 -21.52 -28.02 12.14
CA GLY A 81 -20.78 -28.35 10.92
C GLY A 81 -19.82 -27.31 10.33
N VAL A 82 -19.77 -26.09 10.83
CA VAL A 82 -18.76 -25.14 10.36
C VAL A 82 -17.61 -25.11 11.37
N PRO A 83 -16.42 -25.60 11.03
CA PRO A 83 -15.27 -25.48 11.93
C PRO A 83 -14.93 -24.01 12.12
N VAL A 84 -15.14 -23.50 13.34
CA VAL A 84 -14.74 -22.17 13.76
C VAL A 84 -13.30 -22.29 14.23
N GLY A 85 -12.35 -22.09 13.32
CA GLY A 85 -10.92 -22.14 13.60
C GLY A 85 -10.15 -21.24 12.65
N PRO A 86 -8.87 -21.01 12.93
CA PRO A 86 -8.02 -20.28 12.02
C PRO A 86 -7.98 -20.96 10.65
N ARG A 87 -8.08 -20.16 9.59
CA ARG A 87 -8.12 -20.64 8.22
C ARG A 87 -7.05 -19.96 7.40
N ILE A 88 -6.45 -20.74 6.52
CA ILE A 88 -5.59 -20.25 5.48
C ILE A 88 -6.47 -20.08 4.23
N LEU A 89 -6.54 -18.87 3.71
CA LEU A 89 -7.27 -18.56 2.48
C LEU A 89 -6.30 -18.03 1.43
N THR A 90 -6.50 -18.48 0.20
CA THR A 90 -5.79 -17.92 -0.96
C THR A 90 -6.73 -16.94 -1.65
N VAL A 91 -6.33 -15.69 -1.74
CA VAL A 91 -7.13 -14.62 -2.35
C VAL A 91 -6.42 -14.07 -3.59
N PRO A 92 -7.14 -13.81 -4.69
CA PRO A 92 -6.57 -13.12 -5.83
C PRO A 92 -6.36 -11.64 -5.50
N VAL A 93 -5.21 -11.11 -5.90
CA VAL A 93 -4.85 -9.68 -5.79
C VAL A 93 -4.61 -9.16 -7.20
N HIS A 94 -5.36 -8.14 -7.61
CA HIS A 94 -5.22 -7.51 -8.92
C HIS A 94 -4.15 -6.44 -8.88
N ILE A 95 -3.16 -6.57 -9.76
CA ILE A 95 -2.06 -5.64 -9.93
C ILE A 95 -2.13 -5.08 -11.34
N GLU A 96 -2.13 -3.74 -11.45
CA GLU A 96 -1.98 -3.02 -12.71
C GLU A 96 -0.63 -2.31 -12.70
N ILE A 97 0.13 -2.45 -13.77
CA ILE A 97 1.42 -1.77 -13.94
C ILE A 97 1.24 -0.74 -15.05
N TRP A 98 1.28 0.53 -14.68
CA TRP A 98 1.06 1.65 -15.58
C TRP A 98 2.39 2.29 -15.94
N THR A 99 2.64 2.47 -17.24
CA THR A 99 3.83 3.15 -17.73
C THR A 99 3.46 4.53 -18.26
N TYR A 100 4.16 5.56 -17.77
CA TYR A 100 4.04 6.94 -18.20
C TYR A 100 5.31 7.38 -18.94
N ASN A 101 5.10 8.02 -20.10
CA ASN A 101 6.16 8.65 -20.90
C ASN A 101 5.82 10.13 -21.07
N PHE A 102 6.65 10.99 -20.50
CA PHE A 102 6.48 12.45 -20.56
C PHE A 102 7.39 13.12 -21.61
N GLY A 103 7.88 12.34 -22.55
CA GLY A 103 8.72 12.81 -23.64
C GLY A 103 10.22 12.59 -23.42
N PRO A 104 11.06 12.93 -24.45
CA PRO A 104 12.49 12.57 -24.48
C PRO A 104 13.36 13.31 -23.46
N HIS A 105 12.86 14.40 -22.89
CA HIS A 105 13.61 15.21 -21.91
C HIS A 105 13.24 14.91 -20.45
N ARG A 106 12.37 13.93 -20.23
CA ARG A 106 11.93 13.49 -18.91
C ARG A 106 12.08 11.97 -18.76
N LEU A 107 12.27 11.53 -17.53
CA LEU A 107 12.27 10.11 -17.22
C LEU A 107 10.86 9.55 -17.35
N MET A 108 10.78 8.33 -17.82
CA MET A 108 9.55 7.54 -17.75
C MET A 108 9.37 6.97 -16.36
N TYR A 109 8.13 6.68 -16.02
CA TYR A 109 7.78 6.12 -14.72
C TYR A 109 6.90 4.88 -14.89
N ARG A 110 7.11 3.94 -14.00
CA ARG A 110 6.29 2.75 -13.85
C ARG A 110 5.60 2.80 -12.50
N LEU A 111 4.27 2.82 -12.53
CA LEU A 111 3.42 2.85 -11.36
C LEU A 111 2.84 1.47 -11.11
N HIS A 112 2.99 0.97 -9.91
CA HIS A 112 2.39 -0.30 -9.48
C HIS A 112 1.12 -0.01 -8.68
N MET A 113 -0.03 -0.32 -9.27
CA MET A 113 -1.34 -0.25 -8.64
C MET A 113 -1.69 -1.62 -8.09
N VAL A 114 -2.06 -1.69 -6.83
CA VAL A 114 -2.56 -2.90 -6.17
C VAL A 114 -3.98 -2.64 -5.71
N GLU A 115 -4.94 -3.41 -6.21
CA GLU A 115 -6.37 -3.21 -5.93
C GLU A 115 -6.82 -1.75 -6.16
N GLY A 116 -6.30 -1.12 -7.24
CA GLY A 116 -6.65 0.25 -7.61
C GLY A 116 -6.02 1.35 -6.77
N VAL A 117 -5.03 1.03 -5.94
CA VAL A 117 -4.27 1.98 -5.12
C VAL A 117 -2.80 1.97 -5.52
N LEU A 118 -2.22 3.14 -5.70
CA LEU A 118 -0.79 3.31 -6.02
C LEU A 118 0.06 2.86 -4.83
N ARG A 119 0.90 1.85 -5.06
CA ARG A 119 1.76 1.26 -4.02
C ARG A 119 3.25 1.51 -4.21
N ASP A 120 3.68 1.69 -5.46
CA ASP A 120 5.10 1.88 -5.76
C ASP A 120 5.26 2.72 -7.03
N ILE A 121 6.25 3.59 -7.04
CA ILE A 121 6.63 4.45 -8.17
C ILE A 121 8.07 4.17 -8.51
N ARG A 122 8.33 3.66 -9.72
CA ARG A 122 9.68 3.39 -10.21
C ARG A 122 10.03 4.27 -11.38
N THR A 123 11.23 4.83 -11.34
CA THR A 123 11.79 5.58 -12.44
C THR A 123 12.40 4.62 -13.46
N LEU A 124 12.13 4.87 -14.73
CA LEU A 124 12.74 4.19 -15.87
C LEU A 124 13.77 5.11 -16.55
N GLY A 125 14.28 4.71 -17.72
CA GLY A 125 15.10 5.58 -18.55
C GLY A 125 14.34 6.79 -19.11
N TYR A 126 15.02 7.61 -19.91
CA TYR A 126 14.39 8.75 -20.58
C TYR A 126 13.31 8.28 -21.56
N GLY A 127 12.30 9.15 -21.73
CA GLY A 127 11.23 8.92 -22.69
C GLY A 127 11.65 9.09 -24.15
N TYR A 128 10.69 8.99 -25.04
CA TYR A 128 10.86 9.11 -26.50
C TYR A 128 9.77 9.98 -27.11
#